data_9de973ecc82a3258dbaa818329cb3bba
#
_entry.id   9de973ecc82a3258dbaa818329cb3bba
#
_cell.length_a   1.000
_cell.length_b   1.000
_cell.length_c   1.000
_cell.angle_alpha   90.00
_cell.angle_beta   90.00
_cell.angle_gamma   90.00
#
_symmetry.space_group_name_H-M   'P 1'
#
loop_
_entity.id
_entity.type
_entity.pdbx_description
1 polymer ?
#
loop_
_entity_poly.entity_id
_entity_poly.type
_entity_poly.pdbx_seq_one_letter_code
_entity_poly.pdbx_strand_id
1 'polypeptide(L)'
;MVKILHSLLLEPLADRLDIFLAALADLWKHQVYALAYYMNQSVYNRELIPQGIIDIVPSAELSSAQNVDEGKGDPLKYPYHDYLFRSFIERWEKATPEDILEWYSAGTLEDQLGCEPGVVQHYFPTAQSFITDLERWWNLFTGMAIAKRIQAPPILAISRRAYGFDHREAQDGPYYTRKYRELKAKLLYHSDTLPTSASPSF
;
A
#
# COMPACT_ATOMS: atom_id res chain seq x y z
N MET A 1 -10.30 1.19 4.46
CA MET A 1 -8.84 1.24 4.54
C MET A 1 -8.22 2.13 3.48
N VAL A 2 -8.60 2.05 2.21
CA VAL A 2 -8.14 2.99 1.18
C VAL A 2 -8.26 4.45 1.64
N LYS A 3 -9.38 4.87 2.22
CA LYS A 3 -9.54 6.21 2.79
C LYS A 3 -8.69 6.45 4.05
N ILE A 4 -8.43 5.44 4.87
CA ILE A 4 -7.64 5.61 6.11
C ILE A 4 -6.16 5.76 5.79
N LEU A 5 -5.59 4.94 4.90
CA LEU A 5 -4.23 5.14 4.42
C LEU A 5 -4.11 6.41 3.56
N HIS A 6 -5.12 6.72 2.79
CA HIS A 6 -5.22 7.96 2.02
C HIS A 6 -5.22 9.19 2.92
N SER A 7 -5.98 9.17 4.01
CA SER A 7 -5.96 10.24 5.00
C SER A 7 -4.70 10.26 5.88
N LEU A 8 -3.84 9.24 5.84
CA LEU A 8 -2.52 9.27 6.46
C LEU A 8 -1.57 10.31 5.83
N LEU A 9 -1.81 10.66 4.59
CA LEU A 9 -0.96 11.59 3.85
C LEU A 9 -1.55 13.01 3.78
N LEU A 10 -2.83 13.19 4.08
CA LEU A 10 -3.55 14.35 3.59
C LEU A 10 -4.68 14.74 4.55
N GLU A 11 -4.60 15.91 5.01
CA GLU A 11 -5.46 16.87 5.68
C GLU A 11 -6.96 16.60 5.98
N PRO A 12 -7.58 17.39 6.87
CA PRO A 12 -8.84 17.13 7.58
C PRO A 12 -10.09 17.34 6.73
N LEU A 13 -10.17 16.79 5.51
CA LEU A 13 -11.40 16.78 4.72
C LEU A 13 -12.44 15.78 5.23
N ALA A 14 -12.06 14.93 6.18
CA ALA A 14 -12.99 14.01 6.86
C ALA A 14 -14.12 14.75 7.59
N ASP A 15 -13.90 16.00 7.98
CA ASP A 15 -14.88 16.82 8.70
C ASP A 15 -16.08 17.27 7.84
N ARG A 16 -16.05 17.04 6.53
CA ARG A 16 -17.12 17.46 5.62
C ARG A 16 -17.93 16.33 5.00
N LEU A 17 -17.54 15.08 5.24
CA LEU A 17 -18.32 13.94 4.80
C LEU A 17 -19.04 13.36 6.02
N ASP A 18 -20.34 13.58 6.11
CA ASP A 18 -21.26 12.95 7.07
C ASP A 18 -21.34 11.42 6.81
N ILE A 19 -20.19 10.74 6.89
CA ILE A 19 -20.10 9.29 6.74
C ILE A 19 -20.30 8.68 8.11
N PHE A 20 -21.52 8.23 8.39
CA PHE A 20 -21.85 7.52 9.63
C PHE A 20 -21.25 6.11 9.69
N LEU A 21 -20.95 5.49 8.53
CA LEU A 21 -20.44 4.13 8.43
C LEU A 21 -19.56 3.96 7.19
N ALA A 22 -18.35 3.44 7.37
CA ALA A 22 -17.44 3.14 6.28
C ALA A 22 -17.59 1.66 5.84
N ALA A 23 -18.60 1.40 5.00
CA ALA A 23 -18.95 0.04 4.56
C ALA A 23 -17.88 -0.64 3.69
N LEU A 24 -17.03 0.12 3.01
CA LEU A 24 -15.97 -0.40 2.12
C LEU A 24 -14.56 -0.21 2.70
N ALA A 25 -14.43 0.29 3.93
CA ALA A 25 -13.13 0.63 4.49
C ALA A 25 -12.28 -0.60 4.84
N ASP A 26 -12.88 -1.77 4.93
CA ASP A 26 -12.21 -3.05 5.15
C ASP A 26 -11.71 -3.72 3.85
N LEU A 27 -12.04 -3.15 2.70
CA LEU A 27 -11.59 -3.66 1.41
C LEU A 27 -10.31 -2.97 0.93
N TRP A 28 -9.39 -3.74 0.39
CA TRP A 28 -8.23 -3.26 -0.33
C TRP A 28 -8.63 -2.65 -1.68
N LYS A 29 -7.80 -1.77 -2.24
CA LYS A 29 -8.17 -1.08 -3.49
C LYS A 29 -8.45 -2.07 -4.62
N HIS A 30 -7.62 -3.11 -4.78
CA HIS A 30 -7.86 -4.15 -5.78
C HIS A 30 -9.17 -4.92 -5.53
N GLN A 31 -9.58 -5.12 -4.27
CA GLN A 31 -10.86 -5.76 -3.94
C GLN A 31 -12.05 -4.85 -4.26
N VAL A 32 -11.91 -3.54 -4.08
CA VAL A 32 -12.96 -2.58 -4.48
C VAL A 32 -13.17 -2.63 -5.98
N TYR A 33 -12.12 -2.70 -6.78
CA TYR A 33 -12.24 -2.88 -8.23
C TYR A 33 -12.88 -4.21 -8.60
N ALA A 34 -12.42 -5.31 -8.00
CA ALA A 34 -13.00 -6.63 -8.22
C ALA A 34 -14.49 -6.67 -7.87
N LEU A 35 -14.89 -6.00 -6.79
CA LEU A 35 -16.30 -5.87 -6.41
C LEU A 35 -17.09 -5.06 -7.44
N ALA A 36 -16.55 -3.96 -7.96
CA ALA A 36 -17.21 -3.16 -8.98
C ALA A 36 -17.45 -3.96 -10.27
N TYR A 37 -16.45 -4.71 -10.74
CA TYR A 37 -16.62 -5.61 -11.89
C TYR A 37 -17.64 -6.73 -11.62
N TYR A 38 -17.59 -7.35 -10.44
CA TYR A 38 -18.54 -8.38 -10.05
C TYR A 38 -19.99 -7.85 -10.05
N MET A 39 -20.21 -6.66 -9.51
CA MET A 39 -21.52 -6.02 -9.53
C MET A 39 -22.02 -5.79 -10.96
N ASN A 40 -21.18 -5.23 -11.82
CA ASN A 40 -21.56 -4.96 -13.19
C ASN A 40 -21.87 -6.24 -13.99
N GLN A 41 -20.98 -7.25 -13.87
CA GLN A 41 -21.03 -8.43 -14.73
C GLN A 41 -21.93 -9.53 -14.20
N SER A 42 -21.89 -9.79 -12.89
CA SER A 42 -22.54 -10.98 -12.31
C SER A 42 -23.84 -10.67 -11.57
N VAL A 43 -23.93 -9.53 -10.89
CA VAL A 43 -25.13 -9.21 -10.09
C VAL A 43 -26.16 -8.51 -10.93
N TYR A 44 -25.78 -7.44 -11.62
CA TYR A 44 -26.73 -6.60 -12.35
C TYR A 44 -26.75 -6.86 -13.87
N ASN A 45 -25.73 -7.56 -14.37
CA ASN A 45 -25.53 -7.84 -15.79
C ASN A 45 -25.69 -6.59 -16.68
N ARG A 46 -25.21 -5.46 -16.20
CA ARG A 46 -25.19 -4.17 -16.86
C ARG A 46 -24.15 -3.26 -16.23
N GLU A 47 -23.73 -2.23 -16.91
CA GLU A 47 -22.88 -1.19 -16.38
C GLU A 47 -23.65 -0.34 -15.34
N LEU A 48 -23.60 -0.75 -14.06
CA LEU A 48 -24.11 0.02 -12.93
C LEU A 48 -23.10 1.03 -12.44
N ILE A 49 -21.83 0.60 -12.37
CA ILE A 49 -20.67 1.43 -12.03
C ILE A 49 -19.97 1.76 -13.33
N PRO A 50 -19.96 3.03 -13.76
CA PRO A 50 -19.36 3.43 -15.04
C PRO A 50 -17.88 3.04 -15.12
N GLN A 51 -17.48 2.50 -16.29
CA GLN A 51 -16.08 2.08 -16.51
C GLN A 51 -15.11 3.24 -16.27
N GLY A 52 -15.47 4.46 -16.66
CA GLY A 52 -14.63 5.65 -16.42
C GLY A 52 -14.34 5.93 -14.95
N ILE A 53 -15.20 5.50 -14.01
CA ILE A 53 -14.93 5.62 -12.57
C ILE A 53 -13.93 4.54 -12.13
N ILE A 54 -13.96 3.39 -12.77
CA ILE A 54 -13.04 2.28 -12.48
C ILE A 54 -11.64 2.59 -13.02
N ASP A 55 -11.57 3.20 -14.18
CA ASP A 55 -10.32 3.49 -14.90
C ASP A 55 -9.59 4.74 -14.42
N ILE A 56 -10.28 5.62 -13.68
CA ILE A 56 -9.66 6.85 -13.18
C ILE A 56 -8.51 6.55 -12.23
N VAL A 57 -7.40 7.27 -12.42
CA VAL A 57 -6.25 7.15 -11.53
C VAL A 57 -6.66 7.51 -10.09
N PRO A 58 -6.43 6.62 -9.12
CA PRO A 58 -6.78 6.91 -7.73
C PRO A 58 -6.05 8.14 -7.21
N SER A 59 -6.82 9.12 -6.76
CA SER A 59 -6.28 10.35 -6.17
C SER A 59 -7.28 10.96 -5.19
N ALA A 60 -6.79 11.56 -4.13
CA ALA A 60 -7.60 12.40 -3.25
C ALA A 60 -7.61 13.87 -3.68
N GLU A 61 -6.77 14.26 -4.63
CA GLU A 61 -6.63 15.63 -5.14
C GLU A 61 -6.39 16.68 -4.04
N LEU A 62 -5.71 16.31 -2.98
CA LEU A 62 -5.47 17.16 -1.82
C LEU A 62 -4.23 18.07 -1.99
N SER A 63 -3.48 17.86 -3.06
CA SER A 63 -2.32 18.71 -3.39
C SER A 63 -2.06 18.71 -4.90
N SER A 64 -1.31 19.68 -5.37
CA SER A 64 -0.85 19.74 -6.77
C SER A 64 -0.01 18.52 -7.20
N ALA A 65 0.56 17.79 -6.24
CA ALA A 65 1.28 16.55 -6.49
C ALA A 65 0.36 15.37 -6.83
N GLN A 66 -0.96 15.53 -6.70
CA GLN A 66 -1.98 14.50 -6.94
C GLN A 66 -3.00 14.94 -7.99
N ASN A 67 -2.68 15.93 -8.80
CA ASN A 67 -3.55 16.43 -9.86
C ASN A 67 -3.76 15.34 -10.92
N VAL A 68 -5.00 14.84 -11.02
CA VAL A 68 -5.39 13.79 -11.97
C VAL A 68 -5.31 14.27 -13.42
N ASP A 69 -5.61 15.55 -13.67
CA ASP A 69 -5.52 16.15 -15.01
C ASP A 69 -4.09 16.17 -15.55
N GLU A 70 -3.10 16.13 -14.65
CA GLU A 70 -1.68 16.01 -15.01
C GLU A 70 -1.17 14.55 -14.97
N GLY A 71 -2.05 13.56 -14.87
CA GLY A 71 -1.71 12.14 -14.75
C GLY A 71 -1.05 11.76 -13.42
N LYS A 72 -1.15 12.65 -12.42
CA LYS A 72 -0.64 12.40 -11.07
C LYS A 72 -1.76 11.79 -10.22
N GLY A 73 -1.37 10.89 -9.34
CA GLY A 73 -2.31 10.21 -8.45
C GLY A 73 -1.76 10.06 -7.05
N ASP A 74 -2.34 9.13 -6.30
CA ASP A 74 -1.85 8.80 -4.97
C ASP A 74 -0.39 8.33 -5.01
N PRO A 75 0.39 8.60 -3.97
CA PRO A 75 1.75 8.07 -3.85
C PRO A 75 1.79 6.55 -3.66
N LEU A 76 0.62 5.94 -3.45
CA LEU A 76 0.44 4.49 -3.31
C LEU A 76 0.50 3.79 -4.67
N LYS A 77 1.37 2.81 -4.77
CA LYS A 77 1.42 1.86 -5.89
C LYS A 77 0.55 0.67 -5.53
N TYR A 78 -0.76 0.80 -5.73
CA TYR A 78 -1.75 -0.17 -5.28
C TYR A 78 -1.47 -1.63 -5.68
N PRO A 79 -0.97 -1.94 -6.90
CA PRO A 79 -0.61 -3.30 -7.26
C PRO A 79 0.45 -3.96 -6.37
N TYR A 80 1.21 -3.16 -5.61
CA TYR A 80 2.20 -3.62 -4.64
C TYR A 80 1.76 -3.32 -3.20
N HIS A 81 1.40 -2.06 -2.91
CA HIS A 81 1.16 -1.61 -1.52
C HIS A 81 -0.06 -2.27 -0.86
N ASP A 82 -1.10 -2.60 -1.61
CA ASP A 82 -2.23 -3.36 -1.07
C ASP A 82 -1.77 -4.68 -0.45
N TYR A 83 -0.89 -5.39 -1.14
CA TYR A 83 -0.36 -6.69 -0.68
C TYR A 83 0.68 -6.52 0.44
N LEU A 84 1.52 -5.49 0.37
CA LEU A 84 2.47 -5.16 1.43
C LEU A 84 1.73 -4.90 2.76
N PHE A 85 0.76 -3.99 2.76
CA PHE A 85 0.01 -3.68 3.98
C PHE A 85 -0.85 -4.84 4.47
N ARG A 86 -1.40 -5.61 3.53
CA ARG A 86 -2.11 -6.83 3.85
C ARG A 86 -1.22 -7.82 4.60
N SER A 87 0.04 -7.92 4.25
CA SER A 87 1.00 -8.78 4.95
C SER A 87 1.27 -8.33 6.39
N PHE A 88 1.23 -7.03 6.65
CA PHE A 88 1.38 -6.48 8.00
C PHE A 88 0.15 -6.67 8.89
N ILE A 89 -1.03 -6.92 8.31
CA ILE A 89 -2.31 -6.89 9.02
C ILE A 89 -3.02 -8.23 9.04
N GLU A 90 -3.24 -8.83 7.87
CA GLU A 90 -4.14 -9.98 7.72
C GLU A 90 -3.47 -11.32 7.97
N ARG A 91 -2.17 -11.43 7.86
CA ARG A 91 -1.45 -12.68 8.11
C ARG A 91 -1.57 -13.08 9.58
N TRP A 92 -1.60 -14.39 9.83
CA TRP A 92 -1.52 -14.92 11.19
C TRP A 92 -0.20 -14.53 11.84
N GLU A 93 0.90 -14.76 11.15
CA GLU A 93 2.21 -14.20 11.45
C GLU A 93 2.36 -12.93 10.61
N LYS A 94 2.22 -11.78 11.25
CA LYS A 94 2.33 -10.48 10.58
C LYS A 94 3.74 -10.30 10.07
N ALA A 95 3.87 -9.95 8.80
CA ALA A 95 5.17 -9.64 8.22
C ALA A 95 5.77 -8.39 8.88
N THR A 96 7.07 -8.43 9.07
CA THR A 96 7.89 -7.32 9.53
C THR A 96 8.72 -6.77 8.37
N PRO A 97 9.29 -5.56 8.49
CA PRO A 97 10.24 -5.06 7.48
C PRO A 97 11.43 -6.01 7.25
N GLU A 98 11.82 -6.77 8.27
CA GLU A 98 12.86 -7.78 8.16
C GLU A 98 12.45 -8.91 7.21
N ASP A 99 11.24 -9.46 7.38
CA ASP A 99 10.72 -10.51 6.50
C ASP A 99 10.63 -10.00 5.06
N ILE A 100 10.19 -8.77 4.87
CA ILE A 100 10.10 -8.15 3.54
C ILE A 100 11.48 -8.05 2.87
N LEU A 101 12.53 -7.66 3.61
CA LEU A 101 13.89 -7.62 3.05
C LEU A 101 14.47 -9.02 2.81
N GLU A 102 14.14 -10.00 3.64
CA GLU A 102 14.54 -11.40 3.39
C GLU A 102 13.93 -11.93 2.10
N TRP A 103 12.62 -11.75 1.92
CA TRP A 103 11.93 -12.17 0.70
C TRP A 103 12.42 -11.43 -0.54
N TYR A 104 12.70 -10.13 -0.41
CA TYR A 104 13.30 -9.34 -1.49
C TYR A 104 14.68 -9.87 -1.86
N SER A 105 15.54 -10.12 -0.87
CA SER A 105 16.90 -10.65 -1.07
C SER A 105 16.90 -12.06 -1.67
N ALA A 106 15.90 -12.86 -1.34
CA ALA A 106 15.71 -14.22 -1.86
C ALA A 106 15.02 -14.26 -3.24
N GLY A 107 14.51 -13.13 -3.74
CA GLY A 107 13.73 -13.08 -4.99
C GLY A 107 12.35 -13.72 -4.89
N THR A 108 11.80 -13.87 -3.69
CA THR A 108 10.51 -14.51 -3.42
C THR A 108 9.43 -13.55 -2.95
N LEU A 109 9.73 -12.25 -2.91
CA LEU A 109 8.85 -11.25 -2.31
C LEU A 109 7.45 -11.24 -2.93
N GLU A 110 7.35 -11.25 -4.26
CA GLU A 110 6.07 -11.18 -4.97
C GLU A 110 5.21 -12.41 -4.69
N ASP A 111 5.81 -13.59 -4.68
CA ASP A 111 5.12 -14.84 -4.31
C ASP A 111 4.66 -14.81 -2.84
N GLN A 112 5.50 -14.33 -1.95
CA GLN A 112 5.18 -14.23 -0.53
C GLN A 112 4.06 -13.23 -0.26
N LEU A 113 4.02 -12.13 -0.98
CA LEU A 113 2.95 -11.13 -0.88
C LEU A 113 1.68 -11.57 -1.62
N GLY A 114 1.83 -12.35 -2.70
CA GLY A 114 0.75 -12.76 -3.59
C GLY A 114 0.38 -11.66 -4.59
N CYS A 115 1.31 -10.78 -4.95
CA CYS A 115 1.15 -9.81 -6.02
C CYS A 115 1.68 -10.36 -7.36
N GLU A 116 1.33 -9.68 -8.46
CA GLU A 116 1.75 -10.09 -9.80
C GLU A 116 3.27 -10.06 -9.96
N PRO A 117 3.86 -11.05 -10.66
CA PRO A 117 5.29 -11.08 -10.93
C PRO A 117 5.77 -9.84 -11.71
N GLY A 118 6.92 -9.32 -11.31
CA GLY A 118 7.55 -8.14 -11.93
C GLY A 118 7.08 -6.79 -11.41
N VAL A 119 6.05 -6.75 -10.56
CA VAL A 119 5.50 -5.51 -9.97
C VAL A 119 6.55 -4.77 -9.14
N VAL A 120 7.32 -5.50 -8.35
CA VAL A 120 8.35 -4.90 -7.48
C VAL A 120 9.44 -4.26 -8.33
N GLN A 121 9.95 -4.96 -9.33
CA GLN A 121 10.98 -4.42 -10.23
C GLN A 121 10.47 -3.24 -11.06
N HIS A 122 9.19 -3.27 -11.46
CA HIS A 122 8.57 -2.18 -12.21
C HIS A 122 8.54 -0.87 -11.41
N TYR A 123 8.18 -0.93 -10.13
CA TYR A 123 8.08 0.28 -9.30
C TYR A 123 9.39 0.67 -8.61
N PHE A 124 10.27 -0.29 -8.38
CA PHE A 124 11.51 -0.11 -7.63
C PHE A 124 12.69 -0.71 -8.40
N PRO A 125 13.25 0.03 -9.37
CA PRO A 125 14.34 -0.48 -10.21
C PRO A 125 15.65 -0.69 -9.43
N THR A 126 15.77 -0.15 -8.22
CA THR A 126 16.95 -0.30 -7.37
C THR A 126 16.58 -0.73 -5.95
N ALA A 127 17.48 -1.45 -5.29
CA ALA A 127 17.32 -1.81 -3.89
C ALA A 127 17.17 -0.57 -2.99
N GLN A 128 17.88 0.52 -3.30
CA GLN A 128 17.75 1.77 -2.56
C GLN A 128 16.33 2.36 -2.66
N SER A 129 15.74 2.39 -3.86
CA SER A 129 14.37 2.90 -4.04
C SER A 129 13.35 2.03 -3.31
N PHE A 130 13.51 0.71 -3.34
CA PHE A 130 12.67 -0.24 -2.64
C PHE A 130 12.74 -0.06 -1.12
N ILE A 131 13.96 0.00 -0.55
CA ILE A 131 14.17 0.16 0.89
C ILE A 131 13.63 1.50 1.39
N THR A 132 13.87 2.57 0.63
CA THR A 132 13.36 3.92 0.97
C THR A 132 11.83 3.93 1.04
N ASP A 133 11.17 3.28 0.09
CA ASP A 133 9.72 3.16 0.07
C ASP A 133 9.21 2.30 1.24
N LEU A 134 9.81 1.14 1.50
CA LEU A 134 9.46 0.26 2.61
C LEU A 134 9.56 0.99 3.96
N GLU A 135 10.68 1.69 4.22
CA GLU A 135 10.88 2.44 5.46
C GLU A 135 9.87 3.59 5.60
N ARG A 136 9.59 4.31 4.51
CA ARG A 136 8.57 5.36 4.50
C ARG A 136 7.21 4.81 4.95
N TRP A 137 6.76 3.74 4.33
CA TRP A 137 5.45 3.18 4.63
C TRP A 137 5.39 2.49 5.98
N TRP A 138 6.46 1.84 6.41
CA TRP A 138 6.53 1.28 7.75
C TRP A 138 6.45 2.35 8.83
N ASN A 139 7.17 3.46 8.68
CA ASN A 139 7.13 4.58 9.61
C ASN A 139 5.72 5.21 9.68
N LEU A 140 5.06 5.36 8.54
CA LEU A 140 3.68 5.87 8.51
C LEU A 140 2.69 4.87 9.12
N PHE A 141 2.84 3.59 8.83
CA PHE A 141 2.00 2.53 9.37
C PHE A 141 2.10 2.42 10.89
N THR A 142 3.29 2.46 11.46
CA THR A 142 3.53 2.29 12.90
C THR A 142 3.42 3.59 13.69
N GLY A 143 3.51 4.75 13.05
CA GLY A 143 3.49 6.05 13.69
C GLY A 143 2.16 6.78 13.55
N MET A 144 1.88 7.34 12.37
CA MET A 144 0.73 8.23 12.16
C MET A 144 -0.62 7.52 12.05
N ALA A 145 -0.63 6.21 11.79
CA ALA A 145 -1.86 5.46 11.57
C ALA A 145 -2.83 5.51 12.75
N ILE A 146 -2.33 5.60 13.99
CA ILE A 146 -3.15 5.68 15.20
C ILE A 146 -4.06 6.91 15.18
N ALA A 147 -3.48 8.09 14.96
CA ALA A 147 -4.23 9.35 14.98
C ALA A 147 -5.35 9.34 13.93
N LYS A 148 -5.09 8.76 12.78
CA LYS A 148 -6.08 8.65 11.70
C LYS A 148 -7.18 7.63 11.98
N ARG A 149 -6.88 6.57 12.72
CA ARG A 149 -7.90 5.60 13.13
C ARG A 149 -8.90 6.16 14.14
N ILE A 150 -8.43 6.98 15.06
CA ILE A 150 -9.29 7.64 16.04
C ILE A 150 -10.30 8.57 15.37
N GLN A 151 -9.92 9.15 14.23
CA GLN A 151 -10.78 10.03 13.43
C GLN A 151 -11.68 9.30 12.43
N ALA A 152 -11.47 8.01 12.23
CA ALA A 152 -12.26 7.25 11.26
C ALA A 152 -13.68 6.99 11.76
N PRO A 153 -14.70 7.01 10.88
CA PRO A 153 -16.04 6.56 11.23
C PRO A 153 -16.03 5.05 11.53
N PRO A 154 -17.08 4.52 12.18
CA PRO A 154 -17.23 3.09 12.37
C PRO A 154 -17.08 2.31 11.06
N ILE A 155 -16.25 1.28 11.07
CA ILE A 155 -15.94 0.44 9.92
C ILE A 155 -16.78 -0.83 9.97
N LEU A 156 -17.43 -1.18 8.88
CA LEU A 156 -18.01 -2.49 8.71
C LEU A 156 -16.91 -3.47 8.31
N ALA A 157 -16.40 -4.24 9.29
CA ALA A 157 -15.34 -5.20 9.05
C ALA A 157 -15.92 -6.54 8.58
N ILE A 158 -15.44 -7.02 7.45
CA ILE A 158 -15.74 -8.35 6.89
C ILE A 158 -14.55 -9.29 6.96
N SER A 159 -13.35 -8.79 7.07
CA SER A 159 -12.15 -9.59 7.29
C SER A 159 -11.94 -9.90 8.78
N ARG A 160 -11.16 -10.93 9.07
CA ARG A 160 -10.81 -11.28 10.45
C ARG A 160 -9.94 -10.25 11.14
N ARG A 161 -9.18 -9.50 10.38
CA ARG A 161 -8.16 -8.56 10.86
C ARG A 161 -8.17 -7.30 10.01
N ALA A 162 -9.30 -6.61 10.02
CA ALA A 162 -9.41 -5.33 9.38
C ALA A 162 -8.41 -4.35 9.99
N TYR A 163 -7.78 -3.55 9.15
CA TYR A 163 -6.95 -2.45 9.61
C TYR A 163 -7.76 -1.51 10.50
N GLY A 164 -7.25 -1.22 11.69
CA GLY A 164 -7.94 -0.40 12.67
C GLY A 164 -8.90 -1.16 13.57
N PHE A 165 -9.05 -2.47 13.41
CA PHE A 165 -9.79 -3.31 14.33
C PHE A 165 -9.12 -3.35 15.71
N ASP A 166 -7.79 -3.41 15.75
CA ASP A 166 -7.01 -3.32 16.97
C ASP A 166 -6.10 -2.08 16.93
N HIS A 167 -6.45 -1.06 17.73
CA HIS A 167 -5.66 0.17 17.80
C HIS A 167 -4.23 -0.03 18.32
N ARG A 168 -3.94 -1.16 18.98
CA ARG A 168 -2.59 -1.50 19.43
C ARG A 168 -1.64 -1.83 18.28
N GLU A 169 -2.15 -2.07 17.09
CA GLU A 169 -1.33 -2.46 15.93
C GLU A 169 -0.30 -1.41 15.50
N ALA A 170 -0.45 -0.16 15.92
CA ALA A 170 0.43 0.91 15.53
C ALA A 170 0.97 1.74 16.73
N GLN A 171 1.03 1.16 17.92
CA GLN A 171 1.44 1.90 19.12
C GLN A 171 2.96 1.90 19.36
N ASP A 172 3.67 0.94 18.78
CA ASP A 172 5.07 0.70 19.13
C ASP A 172 6.06 1.62 18.41
N GLY A 173 5.59 2.39 17.44
CA GLY A 173 6.46 3.19 16.57
C GLY A 173 7.34 2.31 15.64
N PRO A 174 8.14 2.92 14.77
CA PRO A 174 8.99 2.18 13.85
C PRO A 174 10.14 1.52 14.60
N TYR A 175 10.22 0.19 14.49
CA TYR A 175 11.33 -0.58 15.03
C TYR A 175 11.99 -1.39 13.91
N TYR A 176 13.32 -1.39 13.92
CA TYR A 176 14.14 -2.15 12.98
C TYR A 176 15.11 -3.04 13.75
N THR A 177 15.03 -4.35 13.50
CA THR A 177 15.89 -5.34 14.12
C THR A 177 17.36 -5.18 13.70
N ARG A 178 18.28 -5.83 14.40
CA ARG A 178 19.68 -5.93 13.98
C ARG A 178 19.78 -6.61 12.61
N LYS A 179 19.05 -7.69 12.40
CA LYS A 179 19.05 -8.46 11.15
C LYS A 179 18.52 -7.61 9.97
N TYR A 180 17.48 -6.80 10.18
CA TYR A 180 17.04 -5.82 9.18
C TYR A 180 18.17 -4.91 8.72
N ARG A 181 18.91 -4.34 9.68
CA ARG A 181 20.03 -3.41 9.38
C ARG A 181 21.16 -4.09 8.62
N GLU A 182 21.48 -5.33 8.97
CA GLU A 182 22.48 -6.15 8.27
C GLU A 182 22.04 -6.48 6.83
N LEU A 183 20.79 -6.88 6.62
CA LEU A 183 20.22 -7.13 5.30
C LEU A 183 20.20 -5.87 4.43
N LYS A 184 19.76 -4.74 5.01
CA LYS A 184 19.77 -3.44 4.33
C LYS A 184 21.17 -3.08 3.85
N ALA A 185 22.16 -3.15 4.73
CA ALA A 185 23.55 -2.84 4.40
C ALA A 185 24.08 -3.74 3.29
N LYS A 186 23.79 -5.04 3.33
CA LYS A 186 24.17 -6.01 2.31
C LYS A 186 23.56 -5.69 0.94
N LEU A 187 22.26 -5.40 0.90
CA LEU A 187 21.55 -5.09 -0.35
C LEU A 187 22.07 -3.81 -1.01
N LEU A 188 22.33 -2.78 -0.20
CA LEU A 188 22.86 -1.51 -0.71
C LEU A 188 24.32 -1.64 -1.18
N TYR A 189 25.15 -2.40 -0.48
CA TYR A 189 26.54 -2.65 -0.91
C TYR A 189 26.61 -3.36 -2.25
N HIS A 190 25.72 -4.33 -2.52
CA HIS A 190 25.71 -5.05 -3.79
C HIS A 190 25.18 -4.18 -4.94
N SER A 191 24.29 -3.22 -4.68
CA SER A 191 23.81 -2.28 -5.69
C SER A 191 24.91 -1.33 -6.16
N ASP A 192 25.81 -0.94 -5.28
CA ASP A 192 26.92 -0.01 -5.61
C ASP A 192 28.11 -0.68 -6.33
N THR A 193 28.17 -2.01 -6.29
CA THR A 193 29.28 -2.79 -6.88
C THR A 193 28.97 -3.35 -8.27
N LEU A 194 27.73 -3.28 -8.73
CA LEU A 194 27.40 -3.64 -10.12
C LEU A 194 27.77 -2.47 -11.05
N PRO A 195 28.68 -2.64 -12.01
CA PRO A 195 28.97 -1.60 -12.99
C PRO A 195 27.70 -1.31 -13.78
N THR A 196 27.33 -0.03 -13.84
CA THR A 196 26.30 0.47 -14.75
C THR A 196 26.63 -0.06 -16.13
N SER A 197 25.87 -1.03 -16.64
CA SER A 197 26.03 -1.52 -18.00
C SER A 197 25.84 -0.34 -18.93
N ALA A 198 26.91 0.09 -19.57
CA ALA A 198 26.91 1.13 -20.57
C ALA A 198 25.82 0.78 -21.60
N SER A 199 24.92 1.70 -21.84
CA SER A 199 23.97 1.62 -22.94
C SER A 199 24.73 1.37 -24.23
N PRO A 200 24.35 0.39 -25.03
CA PRO A 200 24.93 0.28 -26.38
C PRO A 200 24.47 1.50 -27.16
N SER A 201 25.43 2.30 -27.59
CA SER A 201 25.26 3.33 -28.60
C SER A 201 24.94 2.66 -29.91
N PHE A 202 23.73 2.88 -30.41
CA PHE A 202 23.36 2.75 -31.81
C PHE A 202 22.65 4.01 -32.25
#